data_987f98a3ad20337d4671b2319ceba6ff
#
_entry.id   987f98a3ad20337d4671b2319ceba6ff
#
_cell.length_a   1.000
_cell.length_b   1.000
_cell.length_c   1.000
_cell.angle_alpha   90.00
_cell.angle_beta   90.00
_cell.angle_gamma   90.00
#
_symmetry.space_group_name_H-M   'P 1'
#
loop_
_entity.id
_entity.type
_entity.pdbx_description
1 polymer ?
#
loop_
_entity_poly.entity_id
_entity_poly.type
_entity_poly.pdbx_seq_one_letter_code
_entity_poly.pdbx_strand_id
1 'polypeptide(L)'
;MNSLKPMLLSSLKSYDKSQFFKDVTAGIIVAIIALPLSIALALASGVGPEAGIFTAIVAGFVISALGGSSVQIAGPTAAFATIVAGIVAHDGMDGLIVATILAGIFLILMGLCHFGSLIKFIPFTITTGFTSGIAVTIVIGQLKDFFGLTYPTGVKPIETVEKFEAVIHNFSTMNMDAVIVGVVSLVILIIAPYIFKRIPGSLLAVITGILMVQFLPLKVNTIGNLYTISNALPSLHFPNLSLNVIQNALPNALTIAVLAAIESLLSCVVADGMINGKHRSDMELVAQGAGNIASALFGGIPATGAIARTAANIKNGGRTPIAGMVHSITLVIVLVVLMPYAGMIPMPTIAAILFIVAYNMCQWRTFVNLVKTAPKSDIIVLVTSFVLTVIFDLVVAIEVGMVLACLLFIKRMSEETKVNGWTYVDEDTPDVDEHLQKLPLQIRVYEISGPLFFGAASVIEEIVVKDFTTCLVLRMRSVPALDSTALNALKDLVQVCKSKGITIVFSHVNDQPMKVMEKAGFIELVGKVNFQPSISAALDRAEEIIHSK
;
A
#
# COMPACT_ATOMS: atom_id res chain seq x y z
N MET A 1 16.97 1.22 18.90
CA MET A 1 16.44 0.28 19.89
C MET A 1 14.98 0.49 20.29
N ASN A 2 14.30 1.57 19.91
CA ASN A 2 12.87 1.80 20.24
C ASN A 2 11.87 1.33 19.18
N SER A 3 12.32 0.87 18.03
CA SER A 3 11.43 0.49 16.90
C SER A 3 10.63 -0.80 17.15
N LEU A 4 11.18 -1.72 17.95
CA LEU A 4 10.59 -3.03 18.27
C LEU A 4 9.93 -3.10 19.65
N LYS A 5 9.46 -1.98 20.18
CA LYS A 5 8.75 -1.93 21.46
C LYS A 5 7.25 -1.75 21.26
N PRO A 6 6.35 -2.59 21.83
CA PRO A 6 4.91 -2.39 21.75
C PRO A 6 4.47 -1.01 22.25
N MET A 7 3.52 -0.40 21.54
CA MET A 7 3.00 0.92 21.93
C MET A 7 2.23 0.88 23.24
N LEU A 8 1.58 -0.24 23.55
CA LEU A 8 0.89 -0.46 24.83
C LEU A 8 1.78 -0.13 26.04
N LEU A 9 3.02 -0.62 26.05
CA LEU A 9 3.96 -0.36 27.16
C LEU A 9 4.33 1.12 27.32
N SER A 10 4.24 1.89 26.24
CA SER A 10 4.49 3.33 26.28
C SER A 10 3.25 4.09 26.72
N SER A 11 2.07 3.68 26.25
CA SER A 11 0.78 4.30 26.58
C SER A 11 0.41 4.11 28.06
N LEU A 12 0.74 2.96 28.66
CA LEU A 12 0.46 2.69 30.07
C LEU A 12 1.20 3.61 31.06
N LYS A 13 2.32 4.24 30.64
CA LYS A 13 3.11 5.11 31.52
C LYS A 13 2.38 6.42 31.91
N SER A 14 1.51 6.91 31.03
CA SER A 14 0.75 8.18 31.20
C SER A 14 -0.76 7.94 31.17
N TYR A 15 -1.19 6.72 31.51
CA TYR A 15 -2.59 6.32 31.38
C TYR A 15 -3.41 6.78 32.58
N ASP A 16 -4.51 7.48 32.33
CA ASP A 16 -5.42 7.99 33.35
C ASP A 16 -6.82 7.35 33.28
N LYS A 17 -7.61 7.56 34.34
CA LYS A 17 -8.97 7.02 34.42
C LYS A 17 -9.91 7.63 33.36
N SER A 18 -9.71 8.88 32.97
CA SER A 18 -10.53 9.55 31.96
C SER A 18 -10.33 8.91 30.59
N GLN A 19 -9.06 8.65 30.23
CA GLN A 19 -8.75 7.98 28.98
C GLN A 19 -9.22 6.52 28.96
N PHE A 20 -9.17 5.83 30.12
CA PHE A 20 -9.73 4.47 30.24
C PHE A 20 -11.19 4.40 29.81
N PHE A 21 -12.05 5.29 30.35
CA PHE A 21 -13.47 5.30 29.98
C PHE A 21 -13.70 5.66 28.51
N LYS A 22 -12.87 6.53 27.94
CA LYS A 22 -12.94 6.86 26.51
C LYS A 22 -12.54 5.65 25.63
N ASP A 23 -11.46 4.94 25.99
CA ASP A 23 -11.00 3.77 25.27
C ASP A 23 -12.02 2.62 25.35
N VAL A 24 -12.62 2.40 26.54
CA VAL A 24 -13.70 1.40 26.70
C VAL A 24 -14.91 1.75 25.82
N THR A 25 -15.36 3.00 25.88
CA THR A 25 -16.50 3.45 25.07
C THR A 25 -16.21 3.33 23.58
N ALA A 26 -15.03 3.77 23.13
CA ALA A 26 -14.60 3.67 21.75
C ALA A 26 -14.52 2.22 21.29
N GLY A 27 -13.91 1.32 22.10
CA GLY A 27 -13.80 -0.11 21.82
C GLY A 27 -15.17 -0.78 21.62
N ILE A 28 -16.12 -0.51 22.50
CA ILE A 28 -17.50 -1.04 22.39
C ILE A 28 -18.19 -0.52 21.12
N ILE A 29 -18.12 0.78 20.84
CA ILE A 29 -18.74 1.35 19.63
C ILE A 29 -18.14 0.74 18.38
N VAL A 30 -16.80 0.58 18.33
CA VAL A 30 -16.14 0.00 17.17
C VAL A 30 -16.48 -1.48 17.02
N ALA A 31 -16.67 -2.24 18.12
CA ALA A 31 -17.11 -3.62 18.05
C ALA A 31 -18.50 -3.75 17.40
N ILE A 32 -19.43 -2.86 17.76
CA ILE A 32 -20.77 -2.82 17.17
C ILE A 32 -20.71 -2.51 15.67
N ILE A 33 -19.84 -1.59 15.25
CA ILE A 33 -19.62 -1.27 13.83
C ILE A 33 -18.98 -2.45 13.09
N ALA A 34 -18.02 -3.12 13.72
CA ALA A 34 -17.22 -4.17 13.11
C ALA A 34 -17.98 -5.48 12.92
N LEU A 35 -19.00 -5.77 13.73
CA LEU A 35 -19.73 -7.04 13.70
C LEU A 35 -20.33 -7.37 12.33
N PRO A 36 -21.27 -6.54 11.76
CA PRO A 36 -21.85 -6.84 10.47
C PRO A 36 -20.79 -6.91 9.36
N LEU A 37 -19.78 -6.05 9.47
CA LEU A 37 -18.70 -5.98 8.49
C LEU A 37 -17.80 -7.21 8.52
N SER A 38 -17.47 -7.74 9.71
CA SER A 38 -16.65 -8.95 9.83
C SER A 38 -17.36 -10.18 9.28
N ILE A 39 -18.68 -10.29 9.53
CA ILE A 39 -19.53 -11.33 8.93
C ILE A 39 -19.55 -11.20 7.41
N ALA A 40 -19.83 -10.00 6.90
CA ALA A 40 -19.92 -9.74 5.46
C ALA A 40 -18.60 -10.07 4.73
N LEU A 41 -17.46 -9.74 5.33
CA LEU A 41 -16.15 -10.01 4.74
C LEU A 41 -15.78 -11.50 4.78
N ALA A 42 -16.14 -12.23 5.82
CA ALA A 42 -16.00 -13.68 5.87
C ALA A 42 -16.79 -14.36 4.75
N LEU A 43 -18.06 -13.97 4.58
CA LEU A 43 -18.92 -14.49 3.51
C LEU A 43 -18.40 -14.14 2.12
N ALA A 44 -17.91 -12.90 1.91
CA ALA A 44 -17.26 -12.50 0.66
C ALA A 44 -15.97 -13.27 0.37
N SER A 45 -15.32 -13.77 1.43
CA SER A 45 -14.12 -14.62 1.37
C SER A 45 -14.46 -16.10 1.15
N GLY A 46 -15.74 -16.48 1.03
CA GLY A 46 -16.18 -17.85 0.83
C GLY A 46 -16.07 -18.74 2.06
N VAL A 47 -15.96 -18.18 3.26
CA VAL A 47 -15.87 -18.90 4.53
C VAL A 47 -17.08 -18.64 5.42
N GLY A 48 -17.22 -19.42 6.49
CA GLY A 48 -18.29 -19.23 7.48
C GLY A 48 -18.24 -17.86 8.17
N PRO A 49 -19.41 -17.31 8.56
CA PRO A 49 -19.50 -15.97 9.15
C PRO A 49 -18.69 -15.82 10.45
N GLU A 50 -18.52 -16.90 11.21
CA GLU A 50 -17.74 -16.96 12.44
C GLU A 50 -16.25 -16.69 12.23
N ALA A 51 -15.68 -17.11 11.09
CA ALA A 51 -14.25 -16.92 10.80
C ALA A 51 -13.84 -15.44 10.80
N GLY A 52 -14.72 -14.56 10.28
CA GLY A 52 -14.47 -13.11 10.32
C GLY A 52 -14.51 -12.53 11.74
N ILE A 53 -15.38 -13.06 12.59
CA ILE A 53 -15.47 -12.64 14.00
C ILE A 53 -14.26 -13.18 14.77
N PHE A 54 -13.86 -14.44 14.55
CA PHE A 54 -12.65 -15.03 15.16
C PHE A 54 -11.41 -14.20 14.83
N THR A 55 -11.29 -13.79 13.57
CA THR A 55 -10.21 -12.89 13.14
C THR A 55 -10.22 -11.56 13.91
N ALA A 56 -11.38 -10.90 14.02
CA ALA A 56 -11.50 -9.63 14.72
C ALA A 56 -11.24 -9.77 16.23
N ILE A 57 -11.58 -10.92 16.82
CA ILE A 57 -11.29 -11.23 18.23
C ILE A 57 -9.80 -11.50 18.41
N VAL A 58 -9.27 -12.51 17.74
CA VAL A 58 -7.93 -13.04 18.03
C VAL A 58 -6.85 -12.14 17.47
N ALA A 59 -6.88 -11.87 16.16
CA ALA A 59 -5.89 -10.97 15.57
C ALA A 59 -6.04 -9.53 16.09
N GLY A 60 -7.28 -9.05 16.26
CA GLY A 60 -7.54 -7.72 16.81
C GLY A 60 -6.94 -7.53 18.19
N PHE A 61 -7.07 -8.53 19.08
CA PHE A 61 -6.47 -8.49 20.42
C PHE A 61 -4.95 -8.53 20.38
N VAL A 62 -4.36 -9.49 19.65
CA VAL A 62 -2.90 -9.67 19.57
C VAL A 62 -2.23 -8.45 18.94
N ILE A 63 -2.78 -7.93 17.85
CA ILE A 63 -2.24 -6.75 17.16
C ILE A 63 -2.35 -5.51 18.06
N SER A 64 -3.47 -5.33 18.76
CA SER A 64 -3.61 -4.21 19.70
C SER A 64 -2.63 -4.31 20.87
N ALA A 65 -2.39 -5.51 21.41
CA ALA A 65 -1.48 -5.70 22.52
C ALA A 65 -0.01 -5.52 22.15
N LEU A 66 0.41 -6.00 20.99
CA LEU A 66 1.80 -6.00 20.53
C LEU A 66 2.12 -4.86 19.55
N GLY A 67 1.12 -4.17 18.99
CA GLY A 67 1.24 -3.24 17.88
C GLY A 67 2.13 -2.03 18.13
N GLY A 68 2.59 -1.46 17.04
CA GLY A 68 3.36 -0.22 17.01
C GLY A 68 2.50 1.04 16.96
N SER A 69 1.19 0.92 16.73
CA SER A 69 0.24 2.03 16.74
C SER A 69 -0.52 2.12 18.07
N SER A 70 -0.84 3.34 18.49
CA SER A 70 -1.63 3.55 19.71
C SER A 70 -3.14 3.39 19.50
N VAL A 71 -3.63 3.47 18.27
CA VAL A 71 -5.08 3.57 18.00
C VAL A 71 -5.58 2.60 16.93
N GLN A 72 -4.70 1.80 16.33
CA GLN A 72 -5.07 0.88 15.25
C GLN A 72 -6.04 -0.19 15.74
N ILE A 73 -7.08 -0.41 14.93
CA ILE A 73 -8.00 -1.54 15.07
C ILE A 73 -7.77 -2.47 13.90
N ALA A 74 -7.38 -3.70 14.20
CA ALA A 74 -7.14 -4.73 13.21
C ALA A 74 -8.30 -5.73 13.12
N GLY A 75 -8.36 -6.48 12.02
CA GLY A 75 -9.35 -7.51 11.77
C GLY A 75 -9.45 -7.86 10.29
N PRO A 76 -10.48 -8.59 9.85
CA PRO A 76 -10.67 -8.90 8.44
C PRO A 76 -10.92 -7.62 7.66
N THR A 77 -10.35 -7.52 6.44
CA THR A 77 -10.53 -6.38 5.53
C THR A 77 -11.01 -6.84 4.16
N ALA A 78 -11.61 -5.91 3.43
CA ALA A 78 -12.15 -6.18 2.10
C ALA A 78 -11.07 -6.56 1.08
N ALA A 79 -9.85 -6.07 1.26
CA ALA A 79 -8.73 -6.37 0.38
C ALA A 79 -8.35 -7.86 0.35
N PHE A 80 -8.57 -8.57 1.45
CA PHE A 80 -8.31 -10.01 1.49
C PHE A 80 -9.45 -10.87 0.90
N ALA A 81 -10.66 -10.32 0.73
CA ALA A 81 -11.82 -11.12 0.39
C ALA A 81 -11.65 -11.96 -0.88
N THR A 82 -11.13 -11.36 -1.95
CA THR A 82 -10.92 -12.05 -3.23
C THR A 82 -9.77 -13.06 -3.16
N ILE A 83 -8.66 -12.71 -2.50
CA ILE A 83 -7.50 -13.59 -2.33
C ILE A 83 -7.87 -14.81 -1.49
N VAL A 84 -8.53 -14.58 -0.36
CA VAL A 84 -8.97 -15.67 0.53
C VAL A 84 -9.97 -16.58 -0.18
N ALA A 85 -10.93 -16.00 -0.93
CA ALA A 85 -11.89 -16.79 -1.71
C ALA A 85 -11.19 -17.68 -2.75
N GLY A 86 -10.16 -17.17 -3.43
CA GLY A 86 -9.35 -17.93 -4.37
C GLY A 86 -8.62 -19.09 -3.69
N ILE A 87 -7.92 -18.82 -2.58
CA ILE A 87 -7.18 -19.85 -1.82
C ILE A 87 -8.13 -20.93 -1.30
N VAL A 88 -9.25 -20.53 -0.71
CA VAL A 88 -10.24 -21.48 -0.15
C VAL A 88 -10.86 -22.35 -1.27
N ALA A 89 -11.09 -21.79 -2.45
CA ALA A 89 -11.64 -22.54 -3.58
C ALA A 89 -10.65 -23.57 -4.15
N HIS A 90 -9.35 -23.28 -4.17
CA HIS A 90 -8.32 -24.18 -4.72
C HIS A 90 -7.72 -25.12 -3.67
N ASP A 91 -7.37 -24.59 -2.50
CA ASP A 91 -6.56 -25.29 -1.50
C ASP A 91 -7.36 -25.60 -0.21
N GLY A 92 -8.61 -25.17 -0.13
CA GLY A 92 -9.46 -25.33 1.05
C GLY A 92 -9.04 -24.49 2.26
N MET A 93 -9.69 -24.75 3.41
CA MET A 93 -9.37 -24.04 4.66
C MET A 93 -7.96 -24.36 5.19
N ASP A 94 -7.48 -25.59 5.02
CA ASP A 94 -6.14 -25.98 5.47
C ASP A 94 -5.06 -25.22 4.70
N GLY A 95 -5.22 -25.06 3.38
CA GLY A 95 -4.33 -24.23 2.55
C GLY A 95 -4.31 -22.77 3.00
N LEU A 96 -5.48 -22.20 3.33
CA LEU A 96 -5.60 -20.84 3.85
C LEU A 96 -4.88 -20.68 5.20
N ILE A 97 -5.07 -21.63 6.13
CA ILE A 97 -4.42 -21.60 7.44
C ILE A 97 -2.90 -21.61 7.28
N VAL A 98 -2.36 -22.51 6.44
CA VAL A 98 -0.91 -22.60 6.19
C VAL A 98 -0.39 -21.32 5.53
N ALA A 99 -1.08 -20.82 4.50
CA ALA A 99 -0.69 -19.56 3.84
C ALA A 99 -0.68 -18.37 4.82
N THR A 100 -1.67 -18.29 5.71
CA THR A 100 -1.77 -17.21 6.71
C THR A 100 -0.69 -17.32 7.78
N ILE A 101 -0.34 -18.53 8.24
CA ILE A 101 0.77 -18.74 9.18
C ILE A 101 2.10 -18.33 8.54
N LEU A 102 2.36 -18.77 7.32
CA LEU A 102 3.59 -18.40 6.59
C LEU A 102 3.64 -16.88 6.35
N ALA A 103 2.52 -16.26 5.98
CA ALA A 103 2.43 -14.81 5.85
C ALA A 103 2.76 -14.10 7.16
N GLY A 104 2.27 -14.62 8.29
CA GLY A 104 2.60 -14.12 9.62
C GLY A 104 4.09 -14.21 9.92
N ILE A 105 4.75 -15.31 9.56
CA ILE A 105 6.20 -15.47 9.69
C ILE A 105 6.94 -14.44 8.82
N PHE A 106 6.53 -14.25 7.57
CA PHE A 106 7.12 -13.22 6.70
C PHE A 106 6.98 -11.81 7.28
N LEU A 107 5.82 -11.46 7.81
CA LEU A 107 5.59 -10.17 8.46
C LEU A 107 6.50 -9.95 9.67
N ILE A 108 6.68 -10.98 10.50
CA ILE A 108 7.62 -10.93 11.63
C ILE A 108 9.04 -10.70 11.13
N LEU A 109 9.47 -11.45 10.13
CA LEU A 109 10.81 -11.29 9.54
C LEU A 109 10.98 -9.89 8.93
N MET A 110 9.99 -9.38 8.20
CA MET A 110 10.02 -8.02 7.67
C MET A 110 10.15 -6.97 8.78
N GLY A 111 9.43 -7.12 9.88
CA GLY A 111 9.53 -6.23 11.04
C GLY A 111 10.90 -6.29 11.71
N LEU A 112 11.46 -7.48 11.91
CA LEU A 112 12.80 -7.69 12.48
C LEU A 112 13.92 -7.17 11.58
N CYS A 113 13.77 -7.28 10.27
CA CYS A 113 14.68 -6.73 9.27
C CYS A 113 14.50 -5.22 9.03
N HIS A 114 13.65 -4.53 9.80
CA HIS A 114 13.38 -3.09 9.68
C HIS A 114 12.77 -2.65 8.34
N PHE A 115 11.98 -3.52 7.71
CA PHE A 115 11.30 -3.23 6.44
C PHE A 115 10.07 -2.33 6.61
N GLY A 116 9.65 -2.00 7.83
CA GLY A 116 8.56 -1.06 8.09
C GLY A 116 8.74 0.32 7.44
N SER A 117 9.98 0.72 7.20
CA SER A 117 10.28 1.97 6.49
C SER A 117 10.11 1.88 4.97
N LEU A 118 10.00 0.69 4.39
CA LEU A 118 9.89 0.50 2.94
C LEU A 118 8.52 0.89 2.38
N ILE A 119 7.49 0.95 3.22
CA ILE A 119 6.14 1.37 2.81
C ILE A 119 6.14 2.73 2.09
N LYS A 120 7.04 3.64 2.48
CA LYS A 120 7.17 4.97 1.87
C LYS A 120 7.60 4.95 0.40
N PHE A 121 8.14 3.82 -0.07
CA PHE A 121 8.55 3.64 -1.47
C PHE A 121 7.42 3.11 -2.36
N ILE A 122 6.28 2.75 -1.80
CA ILE A 122 5.11 2.33 -2.58
C ILE A 122 4.40 3.58 -3.08
N PRO A 123 4.32 3.80 -4.41
CA PRO A 123 3.65 4.96 -4.97
C PRO A 123 2.16 5.01 -4.62
N PHE A 124 1.68 6.19 -4.32
CA PHE A 124 0.25 6.43 -4.02
C PHE A 124 -0.67 6.02 -5.17
N THR A 125 -0.19 6.10 -6.40
CA THR A 125 -0.93 5.68 -7.60
C THR A 125 -1.20 4.18 -7.64
N ILE A 126 -0.24 3.36 -7.19
CA ILE A 126 -0.44 1.90 -7.07
C ILE A 126 -1.52 1.62 -6.03
N THR A 127 -1.40 2.21 -4.83
CA THR A 127 -2.37 1.97 -3.75
C THR A 127 -3.77 2.41 -4.14
N THR A 128 -3.93 3.56 -4.79
CA THR A 128 -5.23 4.04 -5.29
C THR A 128 -5.75 3.14 -6.42
N GLY A 129 -4.89 2.69 -7.33
CA GLY A 129 -5.26 1.80 -8.43
C GLY A 129 -5.83 0.48 -7.94
N PHE A 130 -5.08 -0.23 -7.09
CA PHE A 130 -5.54 -1.53 -6.61
C PHE A 130 -6.74 -1.43 -5.65
N THR A 131 -6.81 -0.43 -4.77
CA THR A 131 -7.99 -0.29 -3.87
C THR A 131 -9.27 -0.01 -4.66
N SER A 132 -9.17 0.78 -5.74
CA SER A 132 -10.30 0.98 -6.65
C SER A 132 -10.66 -0.29 -7.42
N GLY A 133 -9.65 -1.06 -7.83
CA GLY A 133 -9.87 -2.37 -8.48
C GLY A 133 -10.57 -3.36 -7.56
N ILE A 134 -10.09 -3.53 -6.31
CA ILE A 134 -10.73 -4.37 -5.30
C ILE A 134 -12.19 -3.95 -5.06
N ALA A 135 -12.47 -2.64 -5.02
CA ALA A 135 -13.83 -2.17 -4.86
C ALA A 135 -14.75 -2.66 -5.98
N VAL A 136 -14.28 -2.65 -7.22
CA VAL A 136 -15.04 -3.20 -8.38
C VAL A 136 -15.21 -4.71 -8.24
N THR A 137 -14.18 -5.46 -7.85
CA THR A 137 -14.27 -6.92 -7.69
C THR A 137 -15.27 -7.31 -6.59
N ILE A 138 -15.32 -6.55 -5.48
CA ILE A 138 -16.30 -6.73 -4.42
C ILE A 138 -17.72 -6.51 -4.93
N VAL A 139 -17.96 -5.40 -5.65
CA VAL A 139 -19.27 -5.10 -6.22
C VAL A 139 -19.73 -6.25 -7.13
N ILE A 140 -18.89 -6.67 -8.06
CA ILE A 140 -19.21 -7.78 -8.98
C ILE A 140 -19.50 -9.06 -8.20
N GLY A 141 -18.71 -9.37 -7.18
CA GLY A 141 -18.91 -10.56 -6.33
C GLY A 141 -20.24 -10.57 -5.57
N GLN A 142 -20.79 -9.40 -5.25
CA GLN A 142 -22.03 -9.27 -4.48
C GLN A 142 -23.30 -9.15 -5.33
N LEU A 143 -23.18 -9.01 -6.66
CA LEU A 143 -24.36 -8.90 -7.55
C LEU A 143 -25.27 -10.13 -7.45
N LYS A 144 -24.71 -11.33 -7.30
CA LYS A 144 -25.48 -12.56 -7.12
C LYS A 144 -26.43 -12.47 -5.93
N ASP A 145 -25.91 -12.10 -4.78
CA ASP A 145 -26.66 -12.08 -3.52
C ASP A 145 -27.61 -10.88 -3.46
N PHE A 146 -27.22 -9.74 -4.04
CA PHE A 146 -28.06 -8.56 -4.10
C PHE A 146 -29.33 -8.78 -4.95
N PHE A 147 -29.15 -9.39 -6.12
CA PHE A 147 -30.25 -9.70 -7.03
C PHE A 147 -30.90 -11.07 -6.75
N GLY A 148 -30.40 -11.84 -5.78
CA GLY A 148 -30.91 -13.16 -5.44
C GLY A 148 -30.84 -14.17 -6.60
N LEU A 149 -29.74 -14.11 -7.40
CA LEU A 149 -29.57 -14.95 -8.58
C LEU A 149 -29.30 -16.41 -8.20
N THR A 150 -29.89 -17.33 -8.97
CA THR A 150 -29.65 -18.75 -8.83
C THR A 150 -28.82 -19.26 -10.00
N TYR A 151 -27.66 -19.87 -9.68
CA TYR A 151 -26.79 -20.46 -10.68
C TYR A 151 -27.07 -21.94 -10.88
N PRO A 152 -26.88 -22.49 -12.09
CA PRO A 152 -26.97 -23.92 -12.34
C PRO A 152 -26.00 -24.73 -11.47
N THR A 153 -26.40 -25.97 -11.16
CA THR A 153 -25.56 -26.92 -10.40
C THR A 153 -24.21 -27.12 -11.11
N GLY A 154 -23.11 -26.90 -10.36
CA GLY A 154 -21.75 -27.02 -10.87
C GLY A 154 -21.08 -25.70 -11.29
N VAL A 155 -21.82 -24.62 -11.47
CA VAL A 155 -21.26 -23.30 -11.78
C VAL A 155 -20.83 -22.61 -10.48
N LYS A 156 -19.53 -22.54 -10.25
CA LYS A 156 -18.92 -21.85 -9.11
C LYS A 156 -17.85 -20.88 -9.62
N PRO A 157 -18.23 -19.67 -10.09
CA PRO A 157 -17.28 -18.71 -10.61
C PRO A 157 -16.37 -18.20 -9.48
N ILE A 158 -15.06 -18.23 -9.70
CA ILE A 158 -14.05 -17.82 -8.73
C ILE A 158 -13.51 -16.44 -9.11
N GLU A 159 -13.09 -16.30 -10.36
CA GLU A 159 -12.51 -15.07 -10.86
C GLU A 159 -13.54 -13.96 -11.10
N THR A 160 -13.11 -12.70 -11.10
CA THR A 160 -14.00 -11.54 -11.26
C THR A 160 -14.73 -11.55 -12.59
N VAL A 161 -14.03 -11.91 -13.67
CA VAL A 161 -14.60 -11.97 -15.02
C VAL A 161 -15.66 -13.09 -15.09
N GLU A 162 -15.34 -14.28 -14.57
CA GLU A 162 -16.27 -15.41 -14.49
C GLU A 162 -17.53 -15.06 -13.68
N LYS A 163 -17.36 -14.35 -12.54
CA LYS A 163 -18.50 -13.88 -11.72
C LYS A 163 -19.39 -12.93 -12.51
N PHE A 164 -18.80 -12.02 -13.27
CA PHE A 164 -19.55 -11.06 -14.07
C PHE A 164 -20.30 -11.75 -15.21
N GLU A 165 -19.65 -12.68 -15.92
CA GLU A 165 -20.30 -13.51 -16.95
C GLU A 165 -21.45 -14.34 -16.37
N ALA A 166 -21.24 -15.00 -15.22
CA ALA A 166 -22.28 -15.77 -14.54
C ALA A 166 -23.49 -14.91 -14.14
N VAL A 167 -23.26 -13.66 -13.71
CA VAL A 167 -24.35 -12.71 -13.44
C VAL A 167 -25.14 -12.41 -14.70
N ILE A 168 -24.48 -12.10 -15.83
CA ILE A 168 -25.16 -11.79 -17.08
C ILE A 168 -26.00 -12.98 -17.57
N HIS A 169 -25.40 -14.16 -17.60
CA HIS A 169 -26.08 -15.36 -18.11
C HIS A 169 -27.28 -15.79 -17.24
N ASN A 170 -27.24 -15.52 -15.94
CA ASN A 170 -28.30 -15.93 -15.03
C ASN A 170 -29.18 -14.77 -14.52
N PHE A 171 -29.07 -13.59 -15.15
CA PHE A 171 -29.83 -12.40 -14.72
C PHE A 171 -31.35 -12.60 -14.77
N SER A 172 -31.84 -13.49 -15.67
CA SER A 172 -33.27 -13.89 -15.77
C SER A 172 -33.81 -14.59 -14.50
N THR A 173 -32.91 -15.10 -13.64
CA THR A 173 -33.30 -15.77 -12.37
C THR A 173 -33.44 -14.77 -11.20
N MET A 174 -33.45 -13.48 -11.48
CA MET A 174 -33.52 -12.41 -10.48
C MET A 174 -34.74 -12.56 -9.58
N ASN A 175 -34.53 -12.46 -8.27
CA ASN A 175 -35.58 -12.51 -7.26
C ASN A 175 -35.94 -11.09 -6.79
N MET A 176 -37.16 -10.65 -7.08
CA MET A 176 -37.61 -9.29 -6.70
C MET A 176 -37.67 -9.08 -5.18
N ASP A 177 -37.97 -10.12 -4.40
CA ASP A 177 -37.96 -10.02 -2.93
C ASP A 177 -36.53 -9.69 -2.42
N ALA A 178 -35.52 -10.32 -3.02
CA ALA A 178 -34.12 -10.04 -2.70
C ALA A 178 -33.73 -8.58 -3.07
N VAL A 179 -34.18 -8.12 -4.24
CA VAL A 179 -33.93 -6.73 -4.69
C VAL A 179 -34.58 -5.73 -3.74
N ILE A 180 -35.81 -5.97 -3.31
CA ILE A 180 -36.53 -5.09 -2.36
C ILE A 180 -35.73 -4.99 -1.04
N VAL A 181 -35.34 -6.14 -0.46
CA VAL A 181 -34.55 -6.15 0.78
C VAL A 181 -33.19 -5.46 0.58
N GLY A 182 -32.51 -5.72 -0.52
CA GLY A 182 -31.23 -5.09 -0.86
C GLY A 182 -31.33 -3.57 -1.01
N VAL A 183 -32.32 -3.09 -1.75
CA VAL A 183 -32.55 -1.65 -1.97
C VAL A 183 -32.93 -0.94 -0.66
N VAL A 184 -33.84 -1.51 0.14
CA VAL A 184 -34.20 -0.93 1.45
C VAL A 184 -32.96 -0.87 2.35
N SER A 185 -32.16 -1.94 2.41
CA SER A 185 -30.92 -1.97 3.18
C SER A 185 -29.95 -0.90 2.70
N LEU A 186 -29.79 -0.73 1.37
CA LEU A 186 -28.93 0.29 0.78
C LEU A 186 -29.39 1.71 1.12
N VAL A 187 -30.69 1.97 1.03
CA VAL A 187 -31.28 3.27 1.41
C VAL A 187 -31.01 3.58 2.88
N ILE A 188 -31.19 2.60 3.76
CA ILE A 188 -30.88 2.77 5.19
C ILE A 188 -29.40 3.08 5.39
N LEU A 189 -28.50 2.35 4.74
CA LEU A 189 -27.06 2.57 4.85
C LEU A 189 -26.63 3.96 4.41
N ILE A 190 -27.31 4.53 3.42
CA ILE A 190 -27.02 5.88 2.90
C ILE A 190 -27.62 6.95 3.82
N ILE A 191 -28.86 6.77 4.28
CA ILE A 191 -29.63 7.81 5.00
C ILE A 191 -29.33 7.78 6.51
N ALA A 192 -29.16 6.61 7.12
CA ALA A 192 -28.99 6.49 8.56
C ALA A 192 -27.86 7.34 9.16
N PRO A 193 -26.69 7.49 8.54
CA PRO A 193 -25.63 8.36 9.08
C PRO A 193 -26.01 9.85 9.20
N TYR A 194 -26.96 10.32 8.41
CA TYR A 194 -27.46 11.70 8.47
C TYR A 194 -28.47 11.91 9.60
N ILE A 195 -29.27 10.87 9.90
CA ILE A 195 -30.34 10.93 10.92
C ILE A 195 -29.80 10.49 12.28
N PHE A 196 -29.10 9.35 12.32
CA PHE A 196 -28.61 8.72 13.55
C PHE A 196 -27.09 8.79 13.65
N LYS A 197 -26.56 9.91 14.15
CA LYS A 197 -25.11 10.14 14.27
C LYS A 197 -24.37 9.15 15.19
N ARG A 198 -25.09 8.46 16.08
CA ARG A 198 -24.51 7.56 17.09
C ARG A 198 -24.69 6.07 16.78
N ILE A 199 -25.64 5.72 15.90
CA ILE A 199 -25.95 4.32 15.58
C ILE A 199 -25.35 4.00 14.20
N PRO A 200 -24.55 2.92 14.09
CA PRO A 200 -24.02 2.51 12.78
C PRO A 200 -25.15 2.14 11.80
N GLY A 201 -25.09 2.68 10.58
CA GLY A 201 -26.07 2.38 9.54
C GLY A 201 -26.12 0.89 9.18
N SER A 202 -25.00 0.19 9.25
CA SER A 202 -24.94 -1.25 9.01
C SER A 202 -25.74 -2.07 10.04
N LEU A 203 -25.73 -1.68 11.29
CA LEU A 203 -26.55 -2.32 12.33
C LEU A 203 -28.04 -2.10 12.07
N LEU A 204 -28.43 -0.87 11.71
CA LEU A 204 -29.82 -0.58 11.37
C LEU A 204 -30.29 -1.35 10.13
N ALA A 205 -29.45 -1.45 9.10
CA ALA A 205 -29.76 -2.22 7.90
C ALA A 205 -29.96 -3.71 8.22
N VAL A 206 -29.09 -4.28 9.07
CA VAL A 206 -29.22 -5.68 9.51
C VAL A 206 -30.52 -5.90 10.28
N ILE A 207 -30.81 -5.08 11.27
CA ILE A 207 -32.05 -5.19 12.07
C ILE A 207 -33.27 -5.09 11.15
N THR A 208 -33.33 -4.07 10.29
CA THR A 208 -34.44 -3.89 9.37
C THR A 208 -34.57 -5.05 8.36
N GLY A 209 -33.46 -5.53 7.83
CA GLY A 209 -33.45 -6.69 6.93
C GLY A 209 -34.01 -7.96 7.59
N ILE A 210 -33.62 -8.23 8.83
CA ILE A 210 -34.17 -9.34 9.63
C ILE A 210 -35.68 -9.16 9.83
N LEU A 211 -36.12 -7.97 10.27
CA LEU A 211 -37.53 -7.69 10.49
C LEU A 211 -38.33 -7.84 9.20
N MET A 212 -37.84 -7.38 8.06
CA MET A 212 -38.52 -7.55 6.77
C MET A 212 -38.76 -9.01 6.42
N VAL A 213 -37.73 -9.87 6.52
CA VAL A 213 -37.85 -11.29 6.17
C VAL A 213 -38.67 -12.06 7.19
N GLN A 214 -38.68 -11.64 8.47
CA GLN A 214 -39.43 -12.31 9.54
C GLN A 214 -40.94 -11.98 9.50
N PHE A 215 -41.30 -10.73 9.19
CA PHE A 215 -42.67 -10.25 9.28
C PHE A 215 -43.38 -10.13 7.92
N LEU A 216 -42.64 -10.09 6.82
CA LEU A 216 -43.18 -10.05 5.47
C LEU A 216 -43.00 -11.43 4.79
N PRO A 217 -43.91 -11.85 3.89
CA PRO A 217 -43.81 -13.15 3.20
C PRO A 217 -42.75 -13.11 2.08
N LEU A 218 -41.55 -12.66 2.38
CA LEU A 218 -40.44 -12.53 1.41
C LEU A 218 -39.62 -13.82 1.36
N LYS A 219 -39.41 -14.33 0.16
CA LYS A 219 -38.62 -15.54 -0.09
C LYS A 219 -37.15 -15.13 -0.41
N VAL A 220 -36.37 -14.90 0.61
CA VAL A 220 -34.99 -14.45 0.49
C VAL A 220 -34.05 -15.39 1.24
N ASN A 221 -32.91 -15.74 0.65
CA ASN A 221 -31.88 -16.50 1.34
C ASN A 221 -31.30 -15.71 2.52
N THR A 222 -31.22 -16.36 3.67
CA THR A 222 -30.54 -15.85 4.86
C THR A 222 -29.20 -16.56 5.05
N ILE A 223 -28.34 -16.04 5.91
CA ILE A 223 -27.06 -16.68 6.24
C ILE A 223 -27.29 -18.10 6.73
N GLY A 224 -28.30 -18.33 7.60
CA GLY A 224 -28.62 -19.64 8.15
C GLY A 224 -29.12 -20.66 7.12
N ASN A 225 -29.59 -20.22 5.94
CA ASN A 225 -29.95 -21.12 4.85
C ASN A 225 -28.73 -21.65 4.08
N LEU A 226 -27.63 -20.93 4.12
CA LEU A 226 -26.43 -21.23 3.32
C LEU A 226 -25.25 -21.74 4.18
N TYR A 227 -25.20 -21.36 5.46
CA TYR A 227 -24.11 -21.66 6.37
C TYR A 227 -24.64 -22.21 7.70
N THR A 228 -23.91 -23.17 8.26
CA THR A 228 -24.11 -23.62 9.65
C THR A 228 -23.47 -22.61 10.57
N ILE A 229 -24.25 -22.06 11.50
CA ILE A 229 -23.76 -21.02 12.41
C ILE A 229 -23.46 -21.64 13.76
N SER A 230 -22.25 -21.37 14.25
CA SER A 230 -21.82 -21.77 15.59
C SER A 230 -21.56 -20.54 16.46
N ASN A 231 -21.98 -20.59 17.71
CA ASN A 231 -21.63 -19.63 18.75
C ASN A 231 -20.46 -20.13 19.63
N ALA A 232 -19.79 -21.18 19.19
CA ALA A 232 -18.63 -21.72 19.88
C ALA A 232 -17.48 -20.70 19.87
N LEU A 233 -16.73 -20.69 20.97
CA LEU A 233 -15.50 -19.88 21.05
C LEU A 233 -14.45 -20.41 20.06
N PRO A 234 -13.55 -19.53 19.55
CA PRO A 234 -12.45 -19.96 18.70
C PRO A 234 -11.66 -21.08 19.39
N SER A 235 -11.49 -22.19 18.70
CA SER A 235 -10.69 -23.33 19.18
C SER A 235 -9.42 -23.48 18.36
N LEU A 236 -8.37 -24.03 18.96
CA LEU A 236 -7.10 -24.25 18.30
C LEU A 236 -7.23 -25.35 17.23
N HIS A 237 -6.84 -25.00 16.02
CA HIS A 237 -6.75 -25.91 14.88
C HIS A 237 -5.32 -25.93 14.35
N PHE A 238 -4.72 -27.12 14.33
CA PHE A 238 -3.39 -27.31 13.75
C PHE A 238 -3.55 -27.87 12.34
N PRO A 239 -3.07 -27.15 11.31
CA PRO A 239 -3.17 -27.62 9.93
C PRO A 239 -2.19 -28.75 9.67
N ASN A 240 -2.43 -29.49 8.59
CA ASN A 240 -1.48 -30.48 8.11
C ASN A 240 -0.28 -29.77 7.44
N LEU A 241 0.89 -29.80 8.09
CA LEU A 241 2.13 -29.16 7.65
C LEU A 241 2.97 -30.10 6.78
N SER A 242 2.42 -30.67 5.72
CA SER A 242 3.24 -31.42 4.75
C SER A 242 4.07 -30.48 3.88
N LEU A 243 5.23 -30.93 3.44
CA LEU A 243 6.14 -30.11 2.64
C LEU A 243 5.48 -29.59 1.35
N ASN A 244 4.64 -30.41 0.72
CA ASN A 244 3.90 -30.04 -0.49
C ASN A 244 2.88 -28.92 -0.22
N VAL A 245 2.17 -28.98 0.91
CA VAL A 245 1.21 -27.92 1.29
C VAL A 245 1.93 -26.61 1.54
N ILE A 246 3.08 -26.66 2.22
CA ILE A 246 3.91 -25.46 2.46
C ILE A 246 4.40 -24.87 1.15
N GLN A 247 4.91 -25.66 0.21
CA GLN A 247 5.40 -25.18 -1.07
C GLN A 247 4.30 -24.54 -1.91
N ASN A 248 3.12 -25.14 -1.95
CA ASN A 248 1.97 -24.60 -2.69
C ASN A 248 1.43 -23.32 -2.06
N ALA A 249 1.47 -23.21 -0.73
CA ALA A 249 0.99 -22.04 0.00
C ALA A 249 1.94 -20.83 -0.06
N LEU A 250 3.22 -21.02 -0.46
CA LEU A 250 4.25 -20.00 -0.38
C LEU A 250 3.94 -18.72 -1.20
N PRO A 251 3.49 -18.79 -2.47
CA PRO A 251 3.11 -17.61 -3.24
C PRO A 251 1.96 -16.85 -2.59
N ASN A 252 0.92 -17.56 -2.15
CA ASN A 252 -0.23 -17.00 -1.46
C ASN A 252 0.16 -16.33 -0.13
N ALA A 253 1.09 -16.96 0.61
CA ALA A 253 1.62 -16.41 1.85
C ALA A 253 2.38 -15.10 1.64
N LEU A 254 3.20 -15.02 0.62
CA LEU A 254 3.92 -13.79 0.29
C LEU A 254 2.95 -12.66 -0.07
N THR A 255 1.92 -12.97 -0.85
CA THR A 255 0.84 -12.06 -1.21
C THR A 255 0.13 -11.50 0.01
N ILE A 256 -0.33 -12.39 0.91
CA ILE A 256 -1.00 -12.00 2.15
C ILE A 256 -0.08 -11.12 2.99
N ALA A 257 1.21 -11.47 3.12
CA ALA A 257 2.18 -10.72 3.90
C ALA A 257 2.40 -9.30 3.35
N VAL A 258 2.62 -9.17 2.05
CA VAL A 258 2.84 -7.87 1.40
C VAL A 258 1.59 -6.98 1.54
N LEU A 259 0.42 -7.54 1.27
CA LEU A 259 -0.84 -6.80 1.39
C LEU A 259 -1.12 -6.38 2.84
N ALA A 260 -0.93 -7.28 3.81
CA ALA A 260 -1.09 -6.97 5.22
C ALA A 260 -0.12 -5.86 5.67
N ALA A 261 1.14 -5.91 5.22
CA ALA A 261 2.12 -4.87 5.50
C ALA A 261 1.69 -3.51 4.94
N ILE A 262 1.27 -3.47 3.68
CA ILE A 262 0.85 -2.22 3.00
C ILE A 262 -0.36 -1.63 3.70
N GLU A 263 -1.43 -2.40 3.89
CA GLU A 263 -2.68 -1.89 4.48
C GLU A 263 -2.51 -1.47 5.93
N SER A 264 -1.81 -2.27 6.75
CA SER A 264 -1.63 -1.93 8.16
C SER A 264 -0.79 -0.68 8.33
N LEU A 265 0.31 -0.53 7.58
CA LEU A 265 1.16 0.66 7.68
C LEU A 265 0.48 1.89 7.09
N LEU A 266 -0.30 1.77 6.00
CA LEU A 266 -1.15 2.85 5.50
C LEU A 266 -2.18 3.28 6.54
N SER A 267 -2.84 2.33 7.20
CA SER A 267 -3.78 2.60 8.28
C SER A 267 -3.10 3.36 9.43
N CYS A 268 -1.88 2.97 9.81
CA CYS A 268 -1.09 3.68 10.82
C CYS A 268 -0.73 5.11 10.39
N VAL A 269 -0.31 5.33 9.15
CA VAL A 269 0.03 6.66 8.62
C VAL A 269 -1.19 7.59 8.64
N VAL A 270 -2.35 7.09 8.19
CA VAL A 270 -3.61 7.84 8.24
C VAL A 270 -3.99 8.17 9.69
N ALA A 271 -3.87 7.20 10.59
CA ALA A 271 -4.15 7.38 12.01
C ALA A 271 -3.21 8.42 12.66
N ASP A 272 -1.93 8.36 12.36
CA ASP A 272 -0.93 9.34 12.84
C ASP A 272 -1.32 10.77 12.43
N GLY A 273 -1.77 10.96 11.17
CA GLY A 273 -2.27 12.25 10.69
C GLY A 273 -3.50 12.74 11.46
N MET A 274 -4.37 11.82 11.92
CA MET A 274 -5.59 12.17 12.66
C MET A 274 -5.33 12.55 14.14
N ILE A 275 -4.28 11.98 14.76
CA ILE A 275 -3.98 12.18 16.18
C ILE A 275 -2.70 12.98 16.42
N ASN A 276 -2.03 13.43 15.35
CA ASN A 276 -0.70 14.04 15.38
C ASN A 276 0.32 13.15 16.14
N GLY A 277 0.27 11.85 15.86
CA GLY A 277 1.08 10.81 16.49
C GLY A 277 2.19 10.30 15.58
N LYS A 278 2.91 9.29 16.07
CA LYS A 278 3.90 8.54 15.29
C LYS A 278 3.89 7.09 15.71
N HIS A 279 3.58 6.21 14.79
CA HIS A 279 3.63 4.76 15.00
C HIS A 279 5.06 4.20 14.87
N ARG A 280 5.24 2.96 15.31
CA ARG A 280 6.47 2.17 15.17
C ARG A 280 6.25 1.10 14.11
N SER A 281 6.63 1.40 12.87
CA SER A 281 6.32 0.56 11.69
C SER A 281 6.85 -0.86 11.83
N ASP A 282 8.07 -1.05 12.34
CA ASP A 282 8.67 -2.38 12.49
C ASP A 282 7.91 -3.23 13.52
N MET A 283 7.54 -2.64 14.67
CA MET A 283 6.76 -3.34 15.69
C MET A 283 5.34 -3.65 15.21
N GLU A 284 4.78 -2.76 14.39
CA GLU A 284 3.47 -3.00 13.78
C GLU A 284 3.49 -4.24 12.88
N LEU A 285 4.53 -4.39 12.03
CA LEU A 285 4.70 -5.58 11.19
C LEU A 285 4.85 -6.86 12.03
N VAL A 286 5.64 -6.82 13.10
CA VAL A 286 5.77 -7.97 14.02
C VAL A 286 4.42 -8.33 14.66
N ALA A 287 3.65 -7.33 15.08
CA ALA A 287 2.34 -7.55 15.68
C ALA A 287 1.32 -8.09 14.66
N GLN A 288 1.32 -7.57 13.45
CA GLN A 288 0.49 -8.07 12.34
C GLN A 288 0.83 -9.53 12.03
N GLY A 289 2.12 -9.88 12.05
CA GLY A 289 2.56 -11.26 11.85
C GLY A 289 2.08 -12.18 12.97
N ALA A 290 2.28 -11.80 14.24
CA ALA A 290 1.81 -12.56 15.39
C ALA A 290 0.27 -12.70 15.41
N GLY A 291 -0.45 -11.62 15.06
CA GLY A 291 -1.90 -11.62 14.95
C GLY A 291 -2.43 -12.54 13.86
N ASN A 292 -1.77 -12.58 12.70
CA ASN A 292 -2.15 -13.47 11.60
C ASN A 292 -1.90 -14.94 11.93
N ILE A 293 -0.77 -15.28 12.56
CA ILE A 293 -0.51 -16.64 13.04
C ILE A 293 -1.59 -17.05 14.06
N ALA A 294 -1.89 -16.19 15.02
CA ALA A 294 -2.92 -16.47 16.01
C ALA A 294 -4.31 -16.62 15.35
N SER A 295 -4.68 -15.71 14.43
CA SER A 295 -5.96 -15.80 13.68
C SER A 295 -6.12 -17.15 13.00
N ALA A 296 -5.12 -17.57 12.23
CA ALA A 296 -5.12 -18.83 11.51
C ALA A 296 -5.28 -20.04 12.42
N LEU A 297 -4.53 -20.08 13.53
CA LEU A 297 -4.60 -21.16 14.51
C LEU A 297 -5.97 -21.25 15.21
N PHE A 298 -6.70 -20.16 15.31
CA PHE A 298 -8.03 -20.11 15.91
C PHE A 298 -9.18 -20.10 14.89
N GLY A 299 -8.93 -20.54 13.66
CA GLY A 299 -9.95 -20.69 12.62
C GLY A 299 -10.42 -19.38 11.97
N GLY A 300 -9.64 -18.31 12.15
CA GLY A 300 -9.86 -17.03 11.48
C GLY A 300 -9.24 -16.97 10.09
N ILE A 301 -9.47 -15.84 9.41
CA ILE A 301 -8.89 -15.50 8.11
C ILE A 301 -7.78 -14.45 8.29
N PRO A 302 -7.00 -14.12 7.24
CA PRO A 302 -5.98 -13.08 7.30
C PRO A 302 -6.54 -11.74 7.81
N ALA A 303 -5.75 -11.07 8.65
CA ALA A 303 -6.07 -9.81 9.27
C ALA A 303 -5.06 -8.72 8.90
N THR A 304 -5.53 -7.48 8.89
CA THR A 304 -4.68 -6.28 8.82
C THR A 304 -5.33 -5.11 9.55
N GLY A 305 -4.61 -4.00 9.67
CA GLY A 305 -5.14 -2.76 10.21
C GLY A 305 -6.23 -2.18 9.33
N ALA A 306 -7.40 -1.89 9.91
CA ALA A 306 -8.56 -1.40 9.20
C ALA A 306 -8.70 0.12 9.32
N ILE A 307 -8.44 0.86 8.25
CA ILE A 307 -8.48 2.35 8.23
C ILE A 307 -9.81 2.88 8.78
N ALA A 308 -10.94 2.38 8.31
CA ALA A 308 -12.27 2.85 8.69
C ALA A 308 -12.57 2.59 10.18
N ARG A 309 -12.21 1.40 10.70
CA ARG A 309 -12.38 1.06 12.13
C ARG A 309 -11.44 1.88 13.00
N THR A 310 -10.20 2.09 12.58
CA THR A 310 -9.21 2.93 13.25
C THR A 310 -9.68 4.39 13.32
N ALA A 311 -10.20 4.91 12.21
CA ALA A 311 -10.78 6.26 12.19
C ALA A 311 -12.02 6.37 13.10
N ALA A 312 -12.88 5.36 13.16
CA ALA A 312 -14.01 5.29 14.07
C ALA A 312 -13.53 5.27 15.53
N ASN A 313 -12.51 4.49 15.87
CA ASN A 313 -11.89 4.47 17.19
C ASN A 313 -11.42 5.88 17.61
N ILE A 314 -10.66 6.55 16.76
CA ILE A 314 -10.14 7.91 17.01
C ILE A 314 -11.27 8.92 17.21
N LYS A 315 -12.30 8.89 16.36
CA LYS A 315 -13.48 9.79 16.43
C LYS A 315 -14.28 9.61 17.71
N ASN A 316 -14.31 8.40 18.27
CA ASN A 316 -14.98 8.09 19.52
C ASN A 316 -14.09 8.25 20.76
N GLY A 317 -12.90 8.80 20.62
CA GLY A 317 -12.02 9.17 21.73
C GLY A 317 -10.99 8.13 22.11
N GLY A 318 -10.86 7.02 21.38
CA GLY A 318 -9.80 6.04 21.57
C GLY A 318 -8.43 6.65 21.27
N ARG A 319 -7.47 6.43 22.18
CA ARG A 319 -6.11 6.97 22.08
C ARG A 319 -5.04 5.97 22.46
N THR A 320 -5.42 4.82 23.04
CA THR A 320 -4.47 3.80 23.45
C THR A 320 -4.86 2.42 22.89
N PRO A 321 -3.94 1.46 22.82
CA PRO A 321 -4.22 0.11 22.34
C PRO A 321 -5.31 -0.62 23.14
N ILE A 322 -5.62 -0.14 24.36
CA ILE A 322 -6.68 -0.70 25.21
C ILE A 322 -8.04 -0.64 24.48
N ALA A 323 -8.31 0.40 23.70
CA ALA A 323 -9.55 0.47 22.92
C ALA A 323 -9.70 -0.73 21.97
N GLY A 324 -8.62 -1.14 21.29
CA GLY A 324 -8.63 -2.33 20.42
C GLY A 324 -8.75 -3.65 21.20
N MET A 325 -8.15 -3.75 22.38
CA MET A 325 -8.33 -4.92 23.24
C MET A 325 -9.78 -5.03 23.74
N VAL A 326 -10.38 -3.92 24.16
CA VAL A 326 -11.81 -3.85 24.55
C VAL A 326 -12.72 -4.19 23.38
N HIS A 327 -12.40 -3.70 22.16
CA HIS A 327 -13.11 -4.08 20.95
C HIS A 327 -13.16 -5.61 20.77
N SER A 328 -12.02 -6.28 20.88
CA SER A 328 -11.94 -7.74 20.74
C SER A 328 -12.69 -8.48 21.85
N ILE A 329 -12.59 -8.04 23.11
CA ILE A 329 -13.33 -8.63 24.23
C ILE A 329 -14.85 -8.43 24.03
N THR A 330 -15.28 -7.26 23.58
CA THR A 330 -16.69 -7.00 23.28
C THR A 330 -17.21 -7.94 22.20
N LEU A 331 -16.40 -8.22 21.17
CA LEU A 331 -16.77 -9.18 20.12
C LEU A 331 -16.90 -10.62 20.61
N VAL A 332 -16.15 -11.03 21.65
CA VAL A 332 -16.36 -12.34 22.31
C VAL A 332 -17.76 -12.40 22.92
N ILE A 333 -18.18 -11.36 23.62
CA ILE A 333 -19.53 -11.29 24.21
C ILE A 333 -20.59 -11.34 23.11
N VAL A 334 -20.38 -10.59 22.02
CA VAL A 334 -21.28 -10.56 20.88
C VAL A 334 -21.36 -11.92 20.19
N LEU A 335 -20.24 -12.63 20.03
CA LEU A 335 -20.19 -13.97 19.44
C LEU A 335 -21.09 -14.94 20.23
N VAL A 336 -20.93 -14.97 21.55
CA VAL A 336 -21.67 -15.91 22.41
C VAL A 336 -23.18 -15.59 22.44
N VAL A 337 -23.53 -14.29 22.47
CA VAL A 337 -24.92 -13.85 22.68
C VAL A 337 -25.68 -13.62 21.38
N LEU A 338 -25.07 -13.01 20.38
CA LEU A 338 -25.77 -12.53 19.16
C LEU A 338 -25.55 -13.41 17.93
N MET A 339 -24.54 -14.28 17.93
CA MET A 339 -24.26 -15.11 16.74
C MET A 339 -25.44 -16.00 16.30
N PRO A 340 -26.24 -16.59 17.18
CA PRO A 340 -27.42 -17.34 16.74
C PRO A 340 -28.42 -16.52 15.91
N TYR A 341 -28.52 -15.22 16.18
CA TYR A 341 -29.38 -14.31 15.42
C TYR A 341 -28.77 -13.89 14.07
N ALA A 342 -27.46 -14.05 13.89
CA ALA A 342 -26.81 -13.75 12.63
C ALA A 342 -27.33 -14.61 11.47
N GLY A 343 -27.84 -15.82 11.77
CA GLY A 343 -28.49 -16.69 10.79
C GLY A 343 -29.73 -16.11 10.13
N MET A 344 -30.39 -15.16 10.79
CA MET A 344 -31.59 -14.51 10.27
C MET A 344 -31.25 -13.37 9.29
N ILE A 345 -29.99 -12.96 9.16
CA ILE A 345 -29.59 -11.85 8.30
C ILE A 345 -29.77 -12.24 6.82
N PRO A 346 -30.49 -11.45 6.03
CA PRO A 346 -30.68 -11.73 4.60
C PRO A 346 -29.39 -11.47 3.81
N MET A 347 -29.09 -12.33 2.84
CA MET A 347 -27.92 -12.15 1.96
C MET A 347 -27.92 -10.82 1.19
N PRO A 348 -29.06 -10.31 0.66
CA PRO A 348 -29.07 -8.98 0.03
C PRO A 348 -28.69 -7.83 0.95
N THR A 349 -28.95 -7.94 2.26
CA THR A 349 -28.50 -6.93 3.25
C THR A 349 -26.98 -6.95 3.39
N ILE A 350 -26.37 -8.13 3.41
CA ILE A 350 -24.91 -8.29 3.42
C ILE A 350 -24.30 -7.70 2.14
N ALA A 351 -24.89 -8.00 0.98
CA ALA A 351 -24.45 -7.42 -0.30
C ALA A 351 -24.54 -5.89 -0.31
N ALA A 352 -25.62 -5.31 0.22
CA ALA A 352 -25.77 -3.86 0.36
C ALA A 352 -24.68 -3.23 1.26
N ILE A 353 -24.35 -3.88 2.39
CA ILE A 353 -23.25 -3.45 3.27
C ILE A 353 -21.92 -3.43 2.50
N LEU A 354 -21.63 -4.51 1.74
CA LEU A 354 -20.40 -4.62 0.98
C LEU A 354 -20.34 -3.64 -0.20
N PHE A 355 -21.45 -3.25 -0.80
CA PHE A 355 -21.51 -2.16 -1.79
C PHE A 355 -21.08 -0.82 -1.19
N ILE A 356 -21.52 -0.49 0.02
CA ILE A 356 -21.11 0.73 0.72
C ILE A 356 -19.62 0.66 1.11
N VAL A 357 -19.14 -0.51 1.52
CA VAL A 357 -17.71 -0.73 1.79
C VAL A 357 -16.88 -0.51 0.53
N ALA A 358 -17.28 -1.10 -0.58
CA ALA A 358 -16.62 -0.94 -1.88
C ALA A 358 -16.62 0.52 -2.34
N TYR A 359 -17.74 1.22 -2.21
CA TYR A 359 -17.84 2.64 -2.53
C TYR A 359 -16.86 3.50 -1.72
N ASN A 360 -16.80 3.27 -0.40
CA ASN A 360 -15.89 4.00 0.49
C ASN A 360 -14.42 3.67 0.23
N MET A 361 -14.13 2.43 -0.15
CA MET A 361 -12.77 1.96 -0.43
C MET A 361 -12.26 2.43 -1.78
N CYS A 362 -13.13 2.54 -2.78
CA CYS A 362 -12.81 2.92 -4.16
C CYS A 362 -12.16 4.31 -4.26
N GLN A 363 -12.48 5.24 -3.34
CA GLN A 363 -11.99 6.62 -3.38
C GLN A 363 -12.07 7.24 -4.79
N TRP A 364 -13.16 6.98 -5.52
CA TRP A 364 -13.32 7.31 -6.93
C TRP A 364 -12.99 8.76 -7.28
N ARG A 365 -13.24 9.70 -6.34
CA ARG A 365 -12.89 11.13 -6.53
C ARG A 365 -11.38 11.34 -6.61
N THR A 366 -10.61 10.65 -5.77
CA THR A 366 -9.15 10.65 -5.79
C THR A 366 -8.63 10.02 -7.08
N PHE A 367 -9.20 8.89 -7.49
CA PHE A 367 -8.84 8.22 -8.75
C PHE A 367 -9.05 9.16 -9.96
N VAL A 368 -10.23 9.75 -10.10
CA VAL A 368 -10.54 10.69 -11.20
C VAL A 368 -9.65 11.93 -11.14
N ASN A 369 -9.37 12.46 -9.95
CA ASN A 369 -8.47 13.59 -9.79
C ASN A 369 -7.05 13.25 -10.26
N LEU A 370 -6.51 12.10 -9.87
CA LEU A 370 -5.19 11.63 -10.33
C LEU A 370 -5.13 11.48 -11.85
N VAL A 371 -6.16 10.90 -12.48
CA VAL A 371 -6.23 10.79 -13.96
C VAL A 371 -6.17 12.16 -14.63
N LYS A 372 -6.71 13.22 -13.99
CA LYS A 372 -6.74 14.57 -14.55
C LYS A 372 -5.47 15.39 -14.29
N THR A 373 -4.80 15.16 -13.16
CA THR A 373 -3.75 16.07 -12.66
C THR A 373 -2.36 15.44 -12.54
N ALA A 374 -2.27 14.10 -12.51
CA ALA A 374 -0.99 13.43 -12.35
C ALA A 374 -0.17 13.41 -13.65
N PRO A 375 1.15 13.26 -13.57
CA PRO A 375 2.00 13.01 -14.73
C PRO A 375 1.56 11.75 -15.49
N LYS A 376 1.81 11.72 -16.81
CA LYS A 376 1.41 10.58 -17.66
C LYS A 376 1.95 9.23 -17.16
N SER A 377 3.20 9.20 -16.65
CA SER A 377 3.79 8.01 -16.04
C SER A 377 2.95 7.47 -14.88
N ASP A 378 2.50 8.36 -14.01
CA ASP A 378 1.74 8.01 -12.82
C ASP A 378 0.31 7.55 -13.18
N ILE A 379 -0.29 8.15 -14.21
CA ILE A 379 -1.59 7.72 -14.76
C ILE A 379 -1.50 6.31 -15.34
N ILE A 380 -0.42 6.00 -16.07
CA ILE A 380 -0.20 4.64 -16.63
C ILE A 380 -0.12 3.62 -15.48
N VAL A 381 0.66 3.91 -14.44
CA VAL A 381 0.76 3.02 -13.27
C VAL A 381 -0.59 2.84 -12.59
N LEU A 382 -1.33 3.93 -12.37
CA LEU A 382 -2.66 3.92 -11.74
C LEU A 382 -3.65 3.02 -12.51
N VAL A 383 -3.77 3.25 -13.81
CA VAL A 383 -4.71 2.52 -14.68
C VAL A 383 -4.29 1.07 -14.83
N THR A 384 -2.99 0.79 -15.01
CA THR A 384 -2.48 -0.59 -15.11
C THR A 384 -2.75 -1.35 -13.82
N SER A 385 -2.45 -0.79 -12.65
CA SER A 385 -2.73 -1.44 -11.36
C SER A 385 -4.22 -1.69 -11.17
N PHE A 386 -5.08 -0.74 -11.54
CA PHE A 386 -6.54 -0.92 -11.50
C PHE A 386 -7.01 -2.07 -12.40
N VAL A 387 -6.61 -2.06 -13.67
CA VAL A 387 -7.06 -3.05 -14.66
C VAL A 387 -6.57 -4.45 -14.29
N LEU A 388 -5.31 -4.58 -13.89
CA LEU A 388 -4.75 -5.88 -13.48
C LEU A 388 -5.43 -6.42 -12.22
N THR A 389 -5.80 -5.58 -11.27
CA THR A 389 -6.56 -6.01 -10.08
C THR A 389 -7.95 -6.55 -10.44
N VAL A 390 -8.61 -5.96 -11.44
CA VAL A 390 -9.97 -6.39 -11.84
C VAL A 390 -9.93 -7.66 -12.70
N ILE A 391 -8.96 -7.79 -13.61
CA ILE A 391 -8.92 -8.89 -14.60
C ILE A 391 -8.22 -10.13 -14.04
N PHE A 392 -7.11 -9.94 -13.34
CA PHE A 392 -6.29 -11.03 -12.80
C PHE A 392 -6.48 -11.10 -11.29
N ASP A 393 -5.50 -10.60 -10.57
CA ASP A 393 -5.52 -10.53 -9.11
C ASP A 393 -4.69 -9.34 -8.60
N LEU A 394 -4.77 -9.13 -7.28
CA LEU A 394 -4.04 -8.05 -6.62
C LEU A 394 -2.52 -8.22 -6.66
N VAL A 395 -2.02 -9.46 -6.64
CA VAL A 395 -0.58 -9.76 -6.62
C VAL A 395 0.07 -9.28 -7.89
N VAL A 396 -0.46 -9.75 -9.02
CA VAL A 396 -0.03 -9.34 -10.36
C VAL A 396 -0.11 -7.82 -10.50
N ALA A 397 -1.17 -7.20 -9.98
CA ALA A 397 -1.33 -5.76 -10.03
C ALA A 397 -0.24 -5.00 -9.25
N ILE A 398 0.14 -5.47 -8.05
CA ILE A 398 1.19 -4.86 -7.24
C ILE A 398 2.56 -5.11 -7.86
N GLU A 399 2.87 -6.33 -8.27
CA GLU A 399 4.17 -6.68 -8.85
C GLU A 399 4.43 -5.91 -10.14
N VAL A 400 3.51 -6.00 -11.10
CA VAL A 400 3.63 -5.28 -12.38
C VAL A 400 3.57 -3.77 -12.17
N GLY A 401 2.67 -3.29 -11.31
CA GLY A 401 2.54 -1.88 -10.98
C GLY A 401 3.83 -1.31 -10.37
N MET A 402 4.48 -2.04 -9.47
CA MET A 402 5.73 -1.63 -8.83
C MET A 402 6.89 -1.59 -9.84
N VAL A 403 7.05 -2.66 -10.63
CA VAL A 403 8.09 -2.71 -11.68
C VAL A 403 7.89 -1.56 -12.67
N LEU A 404 6.65 -1.35 -13.12
CA LEU A 404 6.31 -0.27 -14.05
C LEU A 404 6.58 1.11 -13.44
N ALA A 405 6.21 1.32 -12.17
CA ALA A 405 6.47 2.58 -11.47
C ALA A 405 7.98 2.85 -11.34
N CYS A 406 8.78 1.84 -11.00
CA CYS A 406 10.23 1.96 -10.92
C CYS A 406 10.84 2.30 -12.28
N LEU A 407 10.44 1.60 -13.35
CA LEU A 407 10.96 1.86 -14.70
C LEU A 407 10.60 3.27 -15.19
N LEU A 408 9.35 3.69 -15.00
CA LEU A 408 8.91 5.03 -15.41
C LEU A 408 9.55 6.14 -14.56
N PHE A 409 9.81 5.88 -13.27
CA PHE A 409 10.55 6.80 -12.41
C PHE A 409 12.01 6.95 -12.89
N ILE A 410 12.69 5.83 -13.18
CA ILE A 410 14.05 5.82 -13.72
C ILE A 410 14.11 6.62 -15.02
N LYS A 411 13.17 6.37 -15.95
CA LYS A 411 13.08 7.11 -17.21
C LYS A 411 12.91 8.61 -16.97
N ARG A 412 11.99 9.02 -16.10
CA ARG A 412 11.75 10.43 -15.79
C ARG A 412 12.98 11.09 -15.15
N MET A 413 13.67 10.39 -14.26
CA MET A 413 14.90 10.92 -13.66
C MET A 413 16.05 11.06 -14.67
N SER A 414 16.10 10.16 -15.66
CA SER A 414 17.05 10.26 -16.77
C SER A 414 16.77 11.49 -17.65
N GLU A 415 15.51 11.76 -17.96
CA GLU A 415 15.09 12.92 -18.79
C GLU A 415 15.32 14.28 -18.09
N GLU A 416 15.33 14.30 -16.75
CA GLU A 416 15.63 15.51 -15.96
C GLU A 416 17.14 15.76 -15.80
N THR A 417 17.98 14.77 -16.11
CA THR A 417 19.44 14.94 -16.08
C THR A 417 19.88 15.57 -17.41
N LYS A 418 20.54 16.72 -17.34
CA LYS A 418 20.92 17.53 -18.52
C LYS A 418 22.37 17.95 -18.45
N VAL A 419 22.97 18.07 -19.62
CA VAL A 419 24.28 18.74 -19.82
C VAL A 419 24.05 20.00 -20.61
N ASN A 420 24.32 21.13 -19.98
CA ASN A 420 24.20 22.44 -20.63
C ASN A 420 25.62 22.98 -20.93
N GLY A 421 25.93 23.15 -22.21
CA GLY A 421 27.14 23.82 -22.63
C GLY A 421 27.00 25.34 -22.48
N TRP A 422 27.92 25.96 -21.78
CA TRP A 422 27.96 27.42 -21.66
C TRP A 422 28.72 27.96 -22.86
N THR A 423 28.01 28.16 -23.95
CA THR A 423 28.55 28.87 -25.11
C THR A 423 27.96 30.26 -25.11
N TYR A 424 28.82 31.27 -25.05
CA TYR A 424 28.45 32.67 -25.23
C TYR A 424 27.02 33.01 -24.83
N VAL A 425 26.88 33.75 -23.77
CA VAL A 425 25.63 34.19 -23.20
C VAL A 425 24.83 34.94 -24.25
N ASP A 426 23.58 34.49 -24.47
CA ASP A 426 22.55 35.36 -24.98
C ASP A 426 22.36 36.51 -23.98
N GLU A 427 22.38 37.76 -24.47
CA GLU A 427 22.34 39.00 -23.70
C GLU A 427 21.13 39.13 -22.75
N ASP A 428 20.20 38.18 -22.78
CA ASP A 428 18.91 38.19 -22.06
C ASP A 428 18.83 37.37 -20.76
N THR A 429 19.93 36.77 -20.27
CA THR A 429 19.94 36.05 -18.99
C THR A 429 20.64 36.84 -17.88
N PRO A 430 19.88 37.42 -16.91
CA PRO A 430 20.42 38.37 -15.92
C PRO A 430 21.29 37.76 -14.81
N ASP A 431 21.46 36.44 -14.72
CA ASP A 431 22.13 35.74 -13.59
C ASP A 431 23.48 35.10 -13.95
N VAL A 432 24.11 35.48 -15.00
CA VAL A 432 25.45 34.95 -15.37
C VAL A 432 26.55 35.82 -14.82
N ASP A 433 27.42 35.18 -14.02
CA ASP A 433 28.66 35.78 -13.49
C ASP A 433 29.43 36.52 -14.60
N GLU A 434 29.75 37.81 -14.44
CA GLU A 434 30.45 38.64 -15.44
C GLU A 434 31.76 38.02 -15.92
N HIS A 435 32.40 37.16 -15.12
CA HIS A 435 33.61 36.41 -15.47
C HIS A 435 33.41 35.37 -16.58
N LEU A 436 32.19 34.87 -16.79
CA LEU A 436 31.91 33.84 -17.80
C LEU A 436 31.71 34.42 -19.20
N GLN A 437 31.42 35.71 -19.32
CA GLN A 437 31.24 36.41 -20.60
C GLN A 437 32.52 36.64 -21.41
N LYS A 438 33.70 36.44 -20.78
CA LYS A 438 35.02 36.76 -21.38
C LYS A 438 35.95 35.56 -21.54
N LEU A 439 35.41 34.32 -21.54
CA LEU A 439 36.25 33.13 -21.62
C LEU A 439 36.93 33.00 -22.99
N PRO A 440 38.23 32.65 -23.05
CA PRO A 440 38.92 32.29 -24.27
C PRO A 440 38.21 31.13 -24.99
N LEU A 441 38.20 31.13 -26.33
CA LEU A 441 37.58 30.08 -27.15
C LEU A 441 38.12 28.67 -26.87
N GLN A 442 39.32 28.58 -26.30
CA GLN A 442 40.00 27.34 -25.91
C GLN A 442 39.41 26.70 -24.64
N ILE A 443 38.64 27.45 -23.81
CA ILE A 443 37.95 26.93 -22.63
C ILE A 443 36.52 26.61 -23.00
N ARG A 444 36.08 25.37 -22.68
CA ARG A 444 34.69 24.95 -22.77
C ARG A 444 34.18 24.61 -21.37
N VAL A 445 33.02 25.16 -21.04
CA VAL A 445 32.37 24.89 -19.76
C VAL A 445 31.08 24.16 -20.01
N TYR A 446 30.88 23.06 -19.31
CA TYR A 446 29.60 22.33 -19.29
C TYR A 446 29.11 22.18 -17.86
N GLU A 447 27.87 22.48 -17.62
CA GLU A 447 27.21 22.22 -16.36
C GLU A 447 26.37 20.95 -16.47
N ILE A 448 26.60 20.01 -15.56
CA ILE A 448 25.81 18.80 -15.43
C ILE A 448 24.82 18.99 -14.28
N SER A 449 23.53 18.80 -14.58
CA SER A 449 22.44 18.94 -13.61
C SER A 449 21.66 17.65 -13.50
N GLY A 450 21.36 17.21 -12.28
CA GLY A 450 20.65 15.97 -11.99
C GLY A 450 21.56 14.82 -11.56
N PRO A 451 20.97 13.69 -11.12
CA PRO A 451 21.71 12.52 -10.67
C PRO A 451 22.35 11.78 -11.85
N LEU A 452 23.65 11.55 -11.80
CA LEU A 452 24.39 10.75 -12.78
C LEU A 452 24.34 9.26 -12.41
N PHE A 453 23.57 8.51 -13.15
CA PHE A 453 23.36 7.07 -12.94
C PHE A 453 23.21 6.34 -14.29
N PHE A 454 23.10 5.01 -14.26
CA PHE A 454 23.06 4.18 -15.47
C PHE A 454 22.03 4.65 -16.52
N GLY A 455 20.87 5.17 -16.11
CA GLY A 455 19.85 5.69 -17.01
C GLY A 455 20.18 7.02 -17.65
N ALA A 456 21.13 7.78 -17.08
CA ALA A 456 21.53 9.11 -17.53
C ALA A 456 23.00 9.19 -17.97
N ALA A 457 23.72 8.07 -18.04
CA ALA A 457 25.15 8.06 -18.41
C ALA A 457 25.41 8.57 -19.83
N SER A 458 24.48 8.34 -20.76
CA SER A 458 24.57 8.81 -22.16
C SER A 458 24.57 10.33 -22.29
N VAL A 459 24.08 11.07 -21.31
CA VAL A 459 24.12 12.55 -21.30
C VAL A 459 25.57 13.07 -21.31
N ILE A 460 26.52 12.29 -20.79
CA ILE A 460 27.95 12.64 -20.84
C ILE A 460 28.50 12.60 -22.28
N GLU A 461 27.92 11.76 -23.15
CA GLU A 461 28.30 11.66 -24.55
C GLU A 461 27.86 12.89 -25.37
N GLU A 462 26.93 13.70 -24.85
CA GLU A 462 26.51 14.96 -25.46
C GLU A 462 27.55 16.07 -25.30
N ILE A 463 28.59 15.84 -24.50
CA ILE A 463 29.68 16.79 -24.31
C ILE A 463 30.55 16.84 -25.57
N VAL A 464 30.33 17.85 -26.40
CA VAL A 464 31.06 18.04 -27.64
C VAL A 464 32.32 18.82 -27.40
N VAL A 465 33.45 18.20 -27.72
CA VAL A 465 34.76 18.84 -27.65
C VAL A 465 35.21 19.24 -29.07
N LYS A 466 35.44 20.53 -29.30
CA LYS A 466 35.88 21.06 -30.62
C LYS A 466 37.40 21.02 -30.73
N ASP A 467 37.92 21.00 -31.94
CA ASP A 467 39.35 20.84 -32.22
C ASP A 467 40.24 21.95 -31.62
N PHE A 468 39.67 23.13 -31.35
CA PHE A 468 40.41 24.25 -30.72
C PHE A 468 40.30 24.25 -29.17
N THR A 469 39.64 23.28 -28.57
CA THR A 469 39.48 23.19 -27.11
C THR A 469 40.78 22.70 -26.47
N THR A 470 41.31 23.45 -25.51
CA THR A 470 42.50 23.09 -24.72
C THR A 470 42.14 22.66 -23.31
N CYS A 471 41.09 23.24 -22.76
CA CYS A 471 40.58 22.90 -21.41
C CYS A 471 39.05 22.73 -21.42
N LEU A 472 38.59 21.66 -20.77
CA LEU A 472 37.18 21.36 -20.55
C LEU A 472 36.89 21.49 -19.06
N VAL A 473 36.00 22.39 -18.67
CA VAL A 473 35.54 22.57 -17.29
C VAL A 473 34.18 21.90 -17.14
N LEU A 474 34.09 20.96 -16.21
CA LEU A 474 32.83 20.27 -15.86
C LEU A 474 32.34 20.74 -14.49
N ARG A 475 31.25 21.50 -14.49
CA ARG A 475 30.60 21.98 -13.28
C ARG A 475 29.61 20.91 -12.78
N MET A 476 29.86 20.40 -11.55
CA MET A 476 29.10 19.31 -10.95
C MET A 476 28.30 19.72 -9.70
N ARG A 477 28.10 21.02 -9.47
CA ARG A 477 27.36 21.54 -8.31
C ARG A 477 25.98 20.95 -8.17
N SER A 478 25.31 20.74 -9.29
CA SER A 478 23.93 20.24 -9.37
C SER A 478 23.84 18.71 -9.52
N VAL A 479 24.96 17.98 -9.32
CA VAL A 479 25.01 16.51 -9.35
C VAL A 479 24.97 15.97 -7.91
N PRO A 480 23.80 15.49 -7.42
CA PRO A 480 23.68 15.01 -6.04
C PRO A 480 24.21 13.59 -5.84
N ALA A 481 24.25 12.78 -6.90
CA ALA A 481 24.65 11.38 -6.86
C ALA A 481 25.37 10.95 -8.14
N LEU A 482 26.32 10.03 -7.99
CA LEU A 482 27.10 9.42 -9.07
C LEU A 482 27.17 7.91 -8.82
N ASP A 483 26.82 7.09 -9.82
CA ASP A 483 27.00 5.64 -9.77
C ASP A 483 28.23 5.16 -10.58
N SER A 484 28.46 3.84 -10.58
CA SER A 484 29.60 3.23 -11.27
C SER A 484 29.51 3.33 -12.80
N THR A 485 28.31 3.29 -13.37
CA THR A 485 28.10 3.38 -14.83
C THR A 485 28.43 4.78 -15.35
N ALA A 486 27.88 5.80 -14.69
CA ALA A 486 28.18 7.18 -15.04
C ALA A 486 29.64 7.56 -14.77
N LEU A 487 30.26 6.99 -13.72
CA LEU A 487 31.69 7.16 -13.49
C LEU A 487 32.55 6.57 -14.63
N ASN A 488 32.15 5.42 -15.17
CA ASN A 488 32.85 4.85 -16.34
C ASN A 488 32.70 5.75 -17.57
N ALA A 489 31.51 6.29 -17.84
CA ALA A 489 31.34 7.27 -18.92
C ALA A 489 32.21 8.51 -18.74
N LEU A 490 32.38 9.01 -17.49
CA LEU A 490 33.33 10.08 -17.19
C LEU A 490 34.79 9.66 -17.43
N LYS A 491 35.16 8.39 -17.12
CA LYS A 491 36.51 7.88 -17.42
C LYS A 491 36.79 7.84 -18.92
N ASP A 492 35.81 7.41 -19.71
CA ASP A 492 35.91 7.37 -21.16
C ASP A 492 36.05 8.78 -21.73
N LEU A 493 35.26 9.74 -21.23
CA LEU A 493 35.41 11.16 -21.58
C LEU A 493 36.82 11.68 -21.27
N VAL A 494 37.37 11.35 -20.10
CA VAL A 494 38.75 11.73 -19.73
C VAL A 494 39.77 11.13 -20.68
N GLN A 495 39.63 9.88 -21.09
CA GLN A 495 40.53 9.23 -22.04
C GLN A 495 40.47 9.89 -23.42
N VAL A 496 39.26 10.18 -23.92
CA VAL A 496 39.04 10.89 -25.19
C VAL A 496 39.71 12.28 -25.12
N CYS A 497 39.50 13.02 -24.04
CA CYS A 497 40.14 14.33 -23.87
C CYS A 497 41.67 14.24 -23.81
N LYS A 498 42.20 13.27 -23.07
CA LYS A 498 43.67 13.03 -23.01
C LYS A 498 44.25 12.71 -24.38
N SER A 499 43.59 11.87 -25.19
CA SER A 499 44.05 11.53 -26.54
C SER A 499 44.09 12.75 -27.50
N LYS A 500 43.26 13.77 -27.22
CA LYS A 500 43.21 15.04 -27.96
C LYS A 500 44.06 16.15 -27.32
N GLY A 501 44.82 15.86 -26.26
CA GLY A 501 45.63 16.84 -25.53
C GLY A 501 44.81 17.85 -24.73
N ILE A 502 43.54 17.55 -24.40
CA ILE A 502 42.61 18.41 -23.67
C ILE A 502 42.67 18.05 -22.19
N THR A 503 42.82 19.04 -21.33
CA THR A 503 42.81 18.87 -19.87
C THR A 503 41.36 19.07 -19.36
N ILE A 504 40.93 18.19 -18.45
CA ILE A 504 39.62 18.34 -17.82
C ILE A 504 39.82 18.88 -16.39
N VAL A 505 38.99 19.87 -16.04
CA VAL A 505 38.91 20.46 -14.70
C VAL A 505 37.49 20.25 -14.17
N PHE A 506 37.38 19.69 -12.96
CA PHE A 506 36.11 19.52 -12.27
C PHE A 506 35.86 20.65 -11.29
N SER A 507 34.65 21.23 -11.33
CA SER A 507 34.23 22.30 -10.44
C SER A 507 33.13 21.87 -9.52
N HIS A 508 33.28 22.13 -8.23
CA HIS A 508 32.26 21.97 -7.20
C HIS A 508 31.62 20.57 -7.19
N VAL A 509 32.43 19.53 -7.02
CA VAL A 509 31.98 18.16 -6.89
C VAL A 509 31.42 17.95 -5.48
N ASN A 510 30.16 17.48 -5.38
CA ASN A 510 29.50 17.22 -4.11
C ASN A 510 30.10 16.00 -3.38
N ASP A 511 29.80 15.86 -2.08
CA ASP A 511 30.41 14.85 -1.19
C ASP A 511 30.22 13.40 -1.68
N GLN A 512 28.99 13.03 -2.17
CA GLN A 512 28.74 11.67 -2.61
C GLN A 512 29.48 11.33 -3.91
N PRO A 513 29.38 12.13 -4.99
CA PRO A 513 30.22 11.95 -6.19
C PRO A 513 31.73 11.94 -5.87
N MET A 514 32.21 12.83 -5.02
CA MET A 514 33.62 12.89 -4.65
C MET A 514 34.08 11.58 -4.01
N LYS A 515 33.34 11.05 -3.04
CA LYS A 515 33.67 9.76 -2.40
C LYS A 515 33.71 8.58 -3.38
N VAL A 516 32.81 8.58 -4.38
CA VAL A 516 32.78 7.53 -5.42
C VAL A 516 34.03 7.67 -6.32
N MET A 517 34.37 8.90 -6.72
CA MET A 517 35.55 9.19 -7.55
C MET A 517 36.85 8.84 -6.82
N GLU A 518 36.98 9.19 -5.53
CA GLU A 518 38.16 8.84 -4.70
C GLU A 518 38.31 7.31 -4.62
N LYS A 519 37.27 6.61 -4.24
CA LYS A 519 37.31 5.14 -4.08
C LYS A 519 37.68 4.41 -5.37
N ALA A 520 37.35 5.00 -6.52
CA ALA A 520 37.60 4.40 -7.84
C ALA A 520 38.93 4.84 -8.49
N GLY A 521 39.77 5.59 -7.79
CA GLY A 521 41.05 6.10 -8.32
C GLY A 521 40.89 7.12 -9.45
N PHE A 522 39.70 7.75 -9.55
CA PHE A 522 39.43 8.71 -10.61
C PHE A 522 40.15 10.05 -10.41
N ILE A 523 40.39 10.43 -9.14
CA ILE A 523 41.09 11.66 -8.80
C ILE A 523 42.56 11.59 -9.26
N GLU A 524 43.22 10.43 -9.10
CA GLU A 524 44.56 10.18 -9.58
C GLU A 524 44.65 10.18 -11.10
N LEU A 525 43.61 9.64 -11.76
CA LEU A 525 43.51 9.62 -13.23
C LEU A 525 43.47 11.04 -13.83
N VAL A 526 42.70 11.94 -13.21
CA VAL A 526 42.49 13.33 -13.69
C VAL A 526 43.59 14.28 -13.17
N GLY A 527 44.11 14.00 -11.98
CA GLY A 527 45.03 14.83 -11.22
C GLY A 527 44.32 15.71 -10.19
N LYS A 528 44.73 15.60 -8.92
CA LYS A 528 44.08 16.27 -7.78
C LYS A 528 43.95 17.78 -7.94
N VAL A 529 44.94 18.43 -8.60
CA VAL A 529 44.93 19.86 -8.86
C VAL A 529 43.84 20.34 -9.79
N ASN A 530 43.17 19.41 -10.52
CA ASN A 530 42.11 19.71 -11.46
C ASN A 530 40.70 19.55 -10.82
N PHE A 531 40.63 19.32 -9.50
CA PHE A 531 39.38 19.35 -8.74
C PHE A 531 39.30 20.64 -7.93
N GLN A 532 38.45 21.56 -8.34
CA GLN A 532 38.36 22.89 -7.78
C GLN A 532 37.06 23.10 -6.98
N PRO A 533 37.13 23.86 -5.86
CA PRO A 533 35.97 24.02 -4.97
C PRO A 533 34.87 24.93 -5.54
N SER A 534 35.20 25.78 -6.51
CA SER A 534 34.30 26.76 -7.10
C SER A 534 34.51 26.89 -8.61
N ILE A 535 33.54 27.49 -9.30
CA ILE A 535 33.67 27.74 -10.73
C ILE A 535 34.77 28.78 -11.02
N SER A 536 34.92 29.82 -10.20
CA SER A 536 36.04 30.80 -10.34
C SER A 536 37.39 30.09 -10.28
N ALA A 537 37.64 29.30 -9.23
CA ALA A 537 38.90 28.58 -9.10
C ALA A 537 39.16 27.59 -10.26
N ALA A 538 38.07 27.00 -10.82
CA ALA A 538 38.18 26.12 -11.97
C ALA A 538 38.52 26.89 -13.27
N LEU A 539 38.01 28.10 -13.42
CA LEU A 539 38.34 28.98 -14.56
C LEU A 539 39.76 29.52 -14.46
N ASP A 540 40.17 29.97 -13.27
CA ASP A 540 41.58 30.39 -13.01
C ASP A 540 42.53 29.25 -13.38
N ARG A 541 42.19 28.01 -12.96
CA ARG A 541 42.99 26.83 -13.30
C ARG A 541 42.97 26.53 -14.82
N ALA A 542 41.84 26.73 -15.51
CA ALA A 542 41.75 26.56 -16.95
C ALA A 542 42.60 27.59 -17.71
N GLU A 543 42.67 28.83 -17.25
CA GLU A 543 43.54 29.87 -17.79
C GLU A 543 45.02 29.54 -17.60
N GLU A 544 45.44 29.06 -16.40
CA GLU A 544 46.81 28.58 -16.17
C GLU A 544 47.22 27.48 -17.17
N ILE A 545 46.28 26.53 -17.47
CA ILE A 545 46.54 25.43 -18.41
C ILE A 545 46.76 25.98 -19.84
N ILE A 546 46.02 27.00 -20.24
CA ILE A 546 46.16 27.60 -21.56
C ILE A 546 47.48 28.35 -21.69
N HIS A 547 47.86 29.08 -20.66
CA HIS A 547 49.13 29.84 -20.67
C HIS A 547 50.39 28.97 -20.53
N SER A 548 50.24 27.71 -20.06
CA SER A 548 51.33 26.74 -19.91
C SER A 548 51.57 25.87 -21.17
N LYS A 549 50.67 25.87 -22.13
CA LYS A 549 50.78 25.22 -23.43
C LYS A 549 51.07 26.22 -24.55
#